data_8cc114df21163d3d4f7140c7fd84d9f8
#
_entry.id   8cc114df21163d3d4f7140c7fd84d9f8
#
_cell.length_a   1.000
_cell.length_b   1.000
_cell.length_c   1.000
_cell.angle_alpha   90.00
_cell.angle_beta   90.00
_cell.angle_gamma   90.00
#
_symmetry.space_group_name_H-M   'P 1'
#
loop_
_entity.id
_entity.type
_entity.pdbx_description
1 polymer ?
#
loop_
_entity_poly.entity_id
_entity_poly.type
_entity_poly.pdbx_seq_one_letter_code
_entity_poly.pdbx_strand_id
1 'polypeptide(L)'
;MWRSARRTPLYYPDAVTLLADAVPSDVLAGIDTSPGCSIKDSFAAQDFTSHGFAELFTAHWIYRLPEARPASGLRAEEVGTAAGLRAWQSAWHGGDDAPDVFRPALLDEPDVVVLALRSGEELAGGVVLNRGSGVVGLSNLFAVDGEETAVWSAAVAAAAARWPELPLAGYEHGDDLEHALACGFVALGPLRVWMRR
;
A
#
# COMPACT_ATOMS: atom_id res chain seq x y z
N MET A 1 -9.92 5.47 15.63
CA MET A 1 -9.35 6.47 14.71
C MET A 1 -7.86 6.60 14.96
N TRP A 2 -7.07 6.65 13.90
CA TRP A 2 -5.65 6.99 13.95
C TRP A 2 -5.44 8.40 13.39
N ARG A 3 -4.52 9.16 13.95
CA ARG A 3 -4.15 10.50 13.50
C ARG A 3 -2.65 10.71 13.66
N SER A 4 -2.05 11.44 12.74
CA SER A 4 -0.69 11.94 12.88
C SER A 4 -0.71 13.32 13.56
N ALA A 5 0.16 13.52 14.55
CA ALA A 5 0.34 14.84 15.19
C ALA A 5 1.09 15.84 14.30
N ARG A 6 1.67 15.39 13.21
CA ARG A 6 2.40 16.20 12.21
C ARG A 6 1.95 15.75 10.83
N ARG A 7 2.12 16.60 9.82
CA ARG A 7 1.91 16.23 8.42
C ARG A 7 2.69 14.97 8.10
N THR A 8 1.99 13.98 7.54
CA THR A 8 2.60 12.75 7.05
C THR A 8 3.40 13.01 5.77
N PRO A 9 4.31 12.11 5.40
CA PRO A 9 4.92 12.15 4.08
C PRO A 9 3.88 12.09 2.97
N LEU A 10 4.26 12.55 1.77
CA LEU A 10 3.42 12.47 0.58
C LEU A 10 2.90 11.03 0.40
N TYR A 11 1.66 10.88 -0.06
CA TYR A 11 0.92 9.62 -0.25
C TYR A 11 0.45 8.91 1.03
N TYR A 12 0.81 9.39 2.21
CA TYR A 12 0.32 8.82 3.47
C TYR A 12 -0.78 9.70 4.08
N PRO A 13 -1.87 9.10 4.61
CA PRO A 13 -2.97 9.88 5.18
C PRO A 13 -2.57 10.49 6.53
N ASP A 14 -3.06 11.70 6.80
CA ASP A 14 -2.90 12.38 8.10
C ASP A 14 -3.87 11.82 9.16
N ALA A 15 -4.97 11.22 8.72
CA ALA A 15 -5.89 10.49 9.58
C ALA A 15 -6.48 9.27 8.87
N VAL A 16 -6.83 8.25 9.67
CA VAL A 16 -7.49 7.02 9.21
C VAL A 16 -8.68 6.73 10.11
N THR A 17 -9.89 6.58 9.55
CA THR A 17 -11.04 6.12 10.32
C THR A 17 -10.88 4.63 10.64
N LEU A 18 -11.16 4.24 11.89
CA LEU A 18 -11.12 2.84 12.34
C LEU A 18 -12.51 2.34 12.78
N LEU A 19 -13.53 3.18 12.61
CA LEU A 19 -14.94 2.89 12.91
C LEU A 19 -15.80 3.52 11.82
N ALA A 20 -16.85 2.83 11.42
CA ALA A 20 -17.76 3.30 10.38
C ALA A 20 -18.61 4.51 10.81
N ASP A 21 -18.85 4.66 12.12
CA ASP A 21 -19.60 5.76 12.73
C ASP A 21 -18.72 6.94 13.19
N ALA A 22 -17.49 7.02 12.70
CA ALA A 22 -16.60 8.15 12.98
C ALA A 22 -17.23 9.47 12.51
N VAL A 23 -17.18 10.52 13.35
CA VAL A 23 -17.71 11.83 13.01
C VAL A 23 -16.63 12.67 12.33
N PRO A 24 -16.89 13.31 11.16
CA PRO A 24 -15.89 14.08 10.43
C PRO A 24 -15.18 15.16 11.26
N SER A 25 -15.90 15.92 12.09
CA SER A 25 -15.30 16.93 12.98
C SER A 25 -14.29 16.32 13.96
N ASP A 26 -14.57 15.11 14.46
CA ASP A 26 -13.69 14.43 15.39
C ASP A 26 -12.46 13.87 14.66
N VAL A 27 -12.61 13.43 13.40
CA VAL A 27 -11.50 12.98 12.55
C VAL A 27 -10.52 14.13 12.31
N LEU A 28 -11.03 15.33 12.07
CA LEU A 28 -10.25 16.52 11.77
C LEU A 28 -9.63 17.19 13.00
N ALA A 29 -10.17 16.91 14.18
CA ALA A 29 -9.70 17.53 15.42
C ALA A 29 -8.23 17.15 15.71
N GLY A 30 -7.34 18.15 15.78
CA GLY A 30 -5.94 17.97 16.18
C GLY A 30 -5.00 17.51 15.08
N ILE A 31 -5.43 17.51 13.81
CA ILE A 31 -4.54 17.34 12.66
C ILE A 31 -4.34 18.68 11.92
N ASP A 32 -3.26 18.78 11.17
CA ASP A 32 -3.04 19.92 10.27
C ASP A 32 -3.90 19.76 9.01
N THR A 33 -4.97 20.56 8.93
CA THR A 33 -5.92 20.54 7.80
C THR A 33 -5.56 21.52 6.69
N SER A 34 -4.35 22.04 6.62
CA SER A 34 -3.89 22.89 5.49
C SER A 34 -3.91 22.10 4.16
N PRO A 35 -3.85 22.77 2.99
CA PRO A 35 -3.83 22.09 1.69
C PRO A 35 -2.86 20.92 1.62
N GLY A 36 -3.27 19.83 0.97
CA GLY A 36 -2.54 18.58 0.90
C GLY A 36 -2.79 17.61 2.07
N CYS A 37 -3.58 18.00 3.09
CA CYS A 37 -4.06 17.05 4.10
C CYS A 37 -4.88 15.94 3.47
N SER A 38 -4.60 14.69 3.83
CA SER A 38 -5.36 13.56 3.33
C SER A 38 -5.92 12.70 4.46
N ILE A 39 -7.09 12.10 4.19
CA ILE A 39 -7.82 11.25 5.13
C ILE A 39 -8.18 9.95 4.42
N LYS A 40 -7.86 8.82 5.04
CA LYS A 40 -8.37 7.52 4.60
C LYS A 40 -9.61 7.19 5.42
N ASP A 41 -10.78 7.22 4.79
CA ASP A 41 -12.01 6.69 5.34
C ASP A 41 -12.12 5.21 5.03
N SER A 42 -11.79 4.37 6.01
CA SER A 42 -11.68 2.92 5.86
C SER A 42 -13.00 2.21 5.55
N PHE A 43 -14.13 2.91 5.64
CA PHE A 43 -15.47 2.34 5.44
C PHE A 43 -16.25 3.03 4.33
N ALA A 44 -15.66 4.06 3.68
CA ALA A 44 -16.31 4.94 2.71
C ALA A 44 -17.67 5.50 3.23
N ALA A 45 -17.78 5.69 4.54
CA ALA A 45 -19.01 6.05 5.22
C ALA A 45 -19.13 7.56 5.50
N GLN A 46 -18.02 8.30 5.39
CA GLN A 46 -17.95 9.71 5.77
C GLN A 46 -17.95 10.63 4.55
N ASP A 47 -18.49 11.83 4.71
CA ASP A 47 -18.43 12.93 3.75
C ASP A 47 -17.66 14.11 4.35
N PHE A 48 -16.52 14.44 3.77
CA PHE A 48 -15.69 15.57 4.19
C PHE A 48 -15.82 16.80 3.27
N THR A 49 -16.74 16.81 2.31
CA THR A 49 -16.92 17.92 1.35
C THR A 49 -17.23 19.24 2.04
N SER A 50 -18.11 19.25 3.05
CA SER A 50 -18.44 20.43 3.86
C SER A 50 -17.26 20.99 4.65
N HIS A 51 -16.20 20.20 4.82
CA HIS A 51 -14.95 20.58 5.47
C HIS A 51 -13.86 21.00 4.46
N GLY A 52 -14.20 21.12 3.17
CA GLY A 52 -13.30 21.57 2.09
C GLY A 52 -12.35 20.49 1.56
N PHE A 53 -12.68 19.22 1.75
CA PHE A 53 -12.00 18.10 1.13
C PHE A 53 -12.73 17.68 -0.15
N ALA A 54 -11.99 17.14 -1.10
CA ALA A 54 -12.52 16.46 -2.27
C ALA A 54 -12.12 14.98 -2.21
N GLU A 55 -12.97 14.11 -2.73
CA GLU A 55 -12.60 12.72 -2.94
C GLU A 55 -11.41 12.66 -3.91
N LEU A 56 -10.35 11.95 -3.54
CA LEU A 56 -9.21 11.69 -4.39
C LEU A 56 -9.44 10.42 -5.21
N PHE A 57 -9.83 9.33 -4.54
CA PHE A 57 -10.26 8.08 -5.15
C PHE A 57 -11.04 7.22 -4.16
N THR A 58 -11.78 6.26 -4.70
CA THR A 58 -12.35 5.14 -3.96
C THR A 58 -11.60 3.86 -4.35
N ALA A 59 -11.26 3.05 -3.35
CA ALA A 59 -10.61 1.75 -3.50
C ALA A 59 -11.39 0.68 -2.75
N HIS A 60 -10.97 -0.57 -2.85
CA HIS A 60 -11.55 -1.69 -2.11
C HIS A 60 -10.49 -2.35 -1.24
N TRP A 61 -10.82 -2.61 0.02
CA TRP A 61 -10.03 -3.52 0.83
C TRP A 61 -10.01 -4.88 0.17
N ILE A 62 -8.84 -5.47 0.09
CA ILE A 62 -8.62 -6.81 -0.45
C ILE A 62 -8.04 -7.71 0.63
N TYR A 63 -8.42 -9.00 0.61
CA TYR A 63 -8.01 -9.98 1.58
C TYR A 63 -7.81 -11.34 0.91
N ARG A 64 -6.77 -12.06 1.30
CA ARG A 64 -6.48 -13.40 0.79
C ARG A 64 -6.09 -14.32 1.96
N LEU A 65 -6.77 -15.44 2.07
CA LEU A 65 -6.41 -16.50 3.04
C LEU A 65 -5.04 -17.09 2.71
N PRO A 66 -4.32 -17.65 3.71
CA PRO A 66 -3.11 -18.42 3.47
C PRO A 66 -3.48 -19.70 2.70
N GLU A 67 -3.15 -19.73 1.42
CA GLU A 67 -3.38 -20.81 0.49
C GLU A 67 -2.10 -21.16 -0.24
N ALA A 68 -2.15 -22.21 -1.08
CA ALA A 68 -1.03 -22.62 -1.91
C ALA A 68 -0.46 -21.43 -2.71
N ARG A 69 0.85 -21.36 -2.78
CA ARG A 69 1.56 -20.30 -3.49
C ARG A 69 1.21 -20.34 -4.98
N PRO A 70 0.90 -19.20 -5.60
CA PRO A 70 0.87 -19.13 -7.05
C PRO A 70 2.26 -19.43 -7.62
N ALA A 71 2.32 -20.02 -8.78
CA ALA A 71 3.57 -20.16 -9.50
C ALA A 71 4.02 -18.75 -9.95
N SER A 72 5.31 -18.44 -9.73
CA SER A 72 5.89 -17.19 -10.21
C SER A 72 7.19 -17.48 -10.94
N GLY A 73 7.38 -16.86 -12.09
CA GLY A 73 8.63 -16.83 -12.84
C GLY A 73 9.62 -15.77 -12.35
N LEU A 74 9.20 -14.86 -11.46
CA LEU A 74 10.04 -13.80 -10.94
C LEU A 74 10.72 -14.21 -9.64
N ARG A 75 11.95 -13.75 -9.45
CA ARG A 75 12.72 -13.90 -8.21
C ARG A 75 12.48 -12.70 -7.31
N ALA A 76 12.06 -12.95 -6.07
CA ALA A 76 11.97 -11.92 -5.06
C ALA A 76 13.33 -11.72 -4.36
N GLU A 77 13.79 -10.48 -4.30
CA GLU A 77 15.05 -10.08 -3.68
C GLU A 77 14.78 -8.97 -2.65
N GLU A 78 15.28 -9.16 -1.43
CA GLU A 78 15.12 -8.14 -0.38
C GLU A 78 16.03 -6.95 -0.62
N VAL A 79 15.46 -5.75 -0.59
CA VAL A 79 16.19 -4.49 -0.70
C VAL A 79 16.80 -4.16 0.66
N GLY A 80 18.09 -4.47 0.84
CA GLY A 80 18.79 -4.34 2.12
C GLY A 80 19.72 -3.13 2.24
N THR A 81 19.75 -2.22 1.27
CA THR A 81 20.65 -1.05 1.30
C THR A 81 19.94 0.24 0.95
N ALA A 82 20.42 1.37 1.50
CA ALA A 82 19.91 2.69 1.16
C ALA A 82 20.03 3.03 -0.34
N ALA A 83 21.07 2.54 -1.02
CA ALA A 83 21.22 2.72 -2.46
C ALA A 83 20.19 1.90 -3.24
N GLY A 84 19.97 0.64 -2.85
CA GLY A 84 18.93 -0.22 -3.42
C GLY A 84 17.54 0.35 -3.22
N LEU A 85 17.26 0.90 -2.02
CA LEU A 85 15.96 1.52 -1.72
C LEU A 85 15.71 2.75 -2.59
N ARG A 86 16.72 3.59 -2.84
CA ARG A 86 16.57 4.73 -3.76
C ARG A 86 16.28 4.27 -5.19
N ALA A 87 17.02 3.26 -5.70
CA ALA A 87 16.77 2.72 -7.03
C ALA A 87 15.36 2.10 -7.15
N TRP A 88 14.93 1.38 -6.12
CA TRP A 88 13.58 0.81 -6.01
C TRP A 88 12.51 1.93 -6.03
N GLN A 89 12.71 3.00 -5.25
CA GLN A 89 11.81 4.14 -5.18
C GLN A 89 11.72 4.91 -6.51
N SER A 90 12.85 5.09 -7.22
CA SER A 90 12.84 5.71 -8.56
C SER A 90 12.02 4.87 -9.54
N ALA A 91 12.14 3.54 -9.51
CA ALA A 91 11.35 2.66 -10.35
C ALA A 91 9.85 2.69 -9.97
N TRP A 92 9.54 2.68 -8.67
CA TRP A 92 8.16 2.79 -8.17
C TRP A 92 7.47 4.09 -8.60
N HIS A 93 8.21 5.20 -8.60
CA HIS A 93 7.70 6.51 -9.00
C HIS A 93 7.66 6.72 -10.51
N GLY A 94 8.39 5.90 -11.27
CA GLY A 94 8.50 6.04 -12.72
C GLY A 94 9.51 7.09 -13.18
N GLY A 95 10.50 7.43 -12.35
CA GLY A 95 11.56 8.39 -12.71
C GLY A 95 12.46 8.81 -11.57
N ASP A 96 13.53 9.55 -11.92
CA ASP A 96 14.57 9.96 -10.99
C ASP A 96 14.16 11.09 -10.03
N ASP A 97 13.07 11.81 -10.35
CA ASP A 97 12.50 12.88 -9.50
C ASP A 97 11.61 12.34 -8.37
N ALA A 98 11.78 11.09 -7.97
CA ALA A 98 11.00 10.44 -6.93
C ALA A 98 11.11 11.22 -5.60
N PRO A 99 9.98 11.55 -4.95
CA PRO A 99 10.00 12.16 -3.63
C PRO A 99 10.59 11.18 -2.61
N ASP A 100 11.28 11.68 -1.58
CA ASP A 100 11.86 10.87 -0.50
C ASP A 100 10.77 10.33 0.44
N VAL A 101 10.03 9.32 -0.05
CA VAL A 101 8.92 8.67 0.66
C VAL A 101 9.43 7.52 1.53
N PHE A 102 10.30 6.69 0.97
CA PHE A 102 10.84 5.50 1.64
C PHE A 102 12.23 5.81 2.21
N ARG A 103 12.29 6.07 3.51
CA ARG A 103 13.55 6.40 4.18
C ARG A 103 14.35 5.14 4.53
N PRO A 104 15.69 5.21 4.56
CA PRO A 104 16.53 4.06 4.90
C PRO A 104 16.18 3.37 6.22
N ALA A 105 15.68 4.12 7.23
CA ALA A 105 15.20 3.55 8.47
C ALA A 105 14.07 2.51 8.31
N LEU A 106 13.37 2.51 7.18
CA LEU A 106 12.38 1.48 6.86
C LEU A 106 13.00 0.08 6.77
N LEU A 107 14.27 0.00 6.35
CA LEU A 107 14.98 -1.28 6.21
C LEU A 107 15.40 -1.88 7.56
N ASP A 108 15.36 -1.09 8.65
CA ASP A 108 15.68 -1.52 10.01
C ASP A 108 14.43 -2.04 10.76
N GLU A 109 13.24 -1.89 10.16
CA GLU A 109 11.98 -2.33 10.77
C GLU A 109 11.80 -3.84 10.61
N PRO A 110 11.78 -4.63 11.71
CA PRO A 110 11.82 -6.10 11.66
C PRO A 110 10.58 -6.73 11.02
N ASP A 111 9.47 -6.01 11.01
CA ASP A 111 8.19 -6.45 10.46
C ASP A 111 7.91 -5.89 9.06
N VAL A 112 8.85 -5.18 8.46
CA VAL A 112 8.74 -4.61 7.11
C VAL A 112 9.78 -5.21 6.19
N VAL A 113 9.38 -5.51 4.96
CA VAL A 113 10.27 -6.00 3.90
C VAL A 113 9.97 -5.27 2.61
N VAL A 114 10.98 -4.67 2.03
CA VAL A 114 10.92 -4.10 0.67
C VAL A 114 11.48 -5.12 -0.29
N LEU A 115 10.70 -5.52 -1.29
CA LEU A 115 11.10 -6.53 -2.28
C LEU A 115 11.23 -5.91 -3.66
N ALA A 116 12.33 -6.20 -4.33
CA ALA A 116 12.50 -6.09 -5.77
C ALA A 116 12.13 -7.44 -6.41
N LEU A 117 11.28 -7.41 -7.42
CA LEU A 117 10.84 -8.59 -8.17
C LEU A 117 11.54 -8.57 -9.52
N ARG A 118 12.30 -9.65 -9.83
CA ARG A 118 13.20 -9.65 -10.97
C ARG A 118 12.91 -10.78 -11.95
N SER A 119 13.04 -10.45 -13.24
CA SER A 119 13.13 -11.40 -14.34
C SER A 119 14.62 -11.49 -14.77
N GLY A 120 15.34 -12.55 -14.38
CA GLY A 120 16.80 -12.56 -14.49
C GLY A 120 17.44 -11.45 -13.66
N GLU A 121 18.17 -10.54 -14.30
CA GLU A 121 18.79 -9.36 -13.68
C GLU A 121 17.92 -8.10 -13.78
N GLU A 122 16.87 -8.11 -14.61
CA GLU A 122 16.01 -6.95 -14.84
C GLU A 122 14.96 -6.81 -13.73
N LEU A 123 14.68 -5.57 -13.35
CA LEU A 123 13.62 -5.25 -12.39
C LEU A 123 12.26 -5.31 -13.12
N ALA A 124 11.41 -6.25 -12.74
CA ALA A 124 10.05 -6.37 -13.24
C ALA A 124 9.03 -5.61 -12.38
N GLY A 125 9.36 -5.32 -11.13
CA GLY A 125 8.49 -4.59 -10.22
C GLY A 125 8.95 -4.67 -8.77
N GLY A 126 8.05 -4.31 -7.86
CA GLY A 126 8.37 -4.38 -6.44
C GLY A 126 7.13 -4.28 -5.54
N VAL A 127 7.33 -4.53 -4.26
CA VAL A 127 6.27 -4.48 -3.25
C VAL A 127 6.85 -4.21 -1.87
N VAL A 128 6.10 -3.53 -1.02
CA VAL A 128 6.39 -3.45 0.42
C VAL A 128 5.43 -4.39 1.15
N LEU A 129 5.98 -5.30 1.93
CA LEU A 129 5.23 -6.19 2.81
C LEU A 129 5.44 -5.75 4.25
N ASN A 130 4.39 -5.74 5.06
CA ASN A 130 4.50 -5.47 6.49
C ASN A 130 3.66 -6.44 7.31
N ARG A 131 4.26 -7.07 8.33
CA ARG A 131 3.55 -7.96 9.25
C ARG A 131 2.99 -7.15 10.41
N GLY A 132 1.71 -7.35 10.72
CA GLY A 132 1.10 -6.72 11.89
C GLY A 132 -0.34 -7.19 12.10
N SER A 133 -0.81 -7.19 13.35
CA SER A 133 -2.21 -7.51 13.69
C SER A 133 -2.72 -8.84 13.12
N GLY A 134 -1.84 -9.84 12.95
CA GLY A 134 -2.22 -11.17 12.47
C GLY A 134 -2.40 -11.26 10.94
N VAL A 135 -1.97 -10.27 10.19
CA VAL A 135 -1.98 -10.26 8.72
C VAL A 135 -0.65 -9.78 8.16
N VAL A 136 -0.40 -10.02 6.89
CA VAL A 136 0.65 -9.36 6.12
C VAL A 136 0.00 -8.32 5.24
N GLY A 137 0.32 -7.05 5.49
CA GLY A 137 -0.05 -5.93 4.64
C GLY A 137 0.76 -5.95 3.35
N LEU A 138 0.11 -5.75 2.22
CA LEU A 138 0.71 -5.63 0.90
C LEU A 138 0.42 -4.21 0.41
N SER A 139 1.47 -3.46 0.08
CA SER A 139 1.35 -2.05 -0.33
C SER A 139 2.45 -1.64 -1.30
N ASN A 140 2.25 -0.53 -1.98
CA ASN A 140 3.22 0.05 -2.91
C ASN A 140 3.71 -0.98 -3.95
N LEU A 141 2.83 -1.88 -4.36
CA LEU A 141 3.09 -2.80 -5.46
C LEU A 141 3.14 -2.00 -6.76
N PHE A 142 4.13 -2.26 -7.57
CA PHE A 142 4.25 -1.70 -8.91
C PHE A 142 4.86 -2.72 -9.87
N ALA A 143 4.50 -2.61 -11.11
CA ALA A 143 5.09 -3.38 -12.21
C ALA A 143 5.78 -2.44 -13.20
N VAL A 144 6.77 -2.97 -13.90
CA VAL A 144 7.47 -2.31 -15.00
C VAL A 144 7.05 -3.00 -16.29
N ASP A 145 6.68 -2.21 -17.30
CA ASP A 145 6.49 -2.63 -18.70
C ASP A 145 5.55 -3.85 -18.92
N GLY A 146 4.37 -3.87 -18.30
CA GLY A 146 3.34 -4.88 -18.58
C GLY A 146 3.53 -6.21 -17.81
N GLU A 147 4.33 -6.21 -16.75
CA GLU A 147 4.59 -7.39 -15.91
C GLU A 147 3.59 -7.53 -14.73
N GLU A 148 2.46 -6.81 -14.74
CA GLU A 148 1.54 -6.68 -13.60
C GLU A 148 1.10 -8.04 -13.05
N THR A 149 0.64 -8.95 -13.90
CA THR A 149 0.18 -10.30 -13.47
C THR A 149 1.32 -11.12 -12.85
N ALA A 150 2.53 -11.04 -13.41
CA ALA A 150 3.69 -11.76 -12.91
C ALA A 150 4.15 -11.18 -11.56
N VAL A 151 4.13 -9.84 -11.44
CA VAL A 151 4.51 -9.10 -10.23
C VAL A 151 3.53 -9.40 -9.09
N TRP A 152 2.21 -9.35 -9.33
CA TRP A 152 1.20 -9.72 -8.34
C TRP A 152 1.40 -11.17 -7.84
N SER A 153 1.58 -12.12 -8.77
CA SER A 153 1.83 -13.52 -8.41
C SER A 153 3.12 -13.69 -7.60
N ALA A 154 4.18 -12.97 -7.96
CA ALA A 154 5.46 -13.01 -7.25
C ALA A 154 5.37 -12.40 -5.85
N ALA A 155 4.66 -11.28 -5.69
CA ALA A 155 4.44 -10.64 -4.39
C ALA A 155 3.69 -11.56 -3.43
N VAL A 156 2.60 -12.20 -3.90
CA VAL A 156 1.84 -13.20 -3.13
C VAL A 156 2.72 -14.40 -2.78
N ALA A 157 3.50 -14.93 -3.72
CA ALA A 157 4.39 -16.05 -3.49
C ALA A 157 5.48 -15.73 -2.45
N ALA A 158 6.06 -14.53 -2.52
CA ALA A 158 7.08 -14.07 -1.58
C ALA A 158 6.51 -13.88 -0.17
N ALA A 159 5.32 -13.28 -0.04
CA ALA A 159 4.64 -13.13 1.25
C ALA A 159 4.31 -14.48 1.88
N ALA A 160 3.74 -15.42 1.10
CA ALA A 160 3.43 -16.79 1.55
C ALA A 160 4.68 -17.61 1.90
N ALA A 161 5.83 -17.33 1.26
CA ALA A 161 7.10 -17.96 1.61
C ALA A 161 7.62 -17.52 2.98
N ARG A 162 7.47 -16.22 3.27
CA ARG A 162 8.01 -15.62 4.49
C ARG A 162 7.08 -15.83 5.70
N TRP A 163 5.75 -15.77 5.48
CA TRP A 163 4.73 -15.90 6.53
C TRP A 163 3.58 -16.82 6.08
N PRO A 164 3.84 -18.13 5.99
CA PRO A 164 2.92 -19.10 5.36
C PRO A 164 1.55 -19.23 6.05
N GLU A 165 1.49 -18.88 7.35
CA GLU A 165 0.27 -19.01 8.14
C GLU A 165 -0.56 -17.72 8.20
N LEU A 166 -0.05 -16.62 7.63
CA LEU A 166 -0.72 -15.32 7.74
C LEU A 166 -1.49 -14.97 6.44
N PRO A 167 -2.73 -14.49 6.58
CA PRO A 167 -3.46 -13.95 5.44
C PRO A 167 -2.83 -12.65 4.96
N LEU A 168 -3.09 -12.32 3.68
CA LEU A 168 -2.67 -11.06 3.07
C LEU A 168 -3.81 -10.05 3.08
N ALA A 169 -3.49 -8.79 3.28
CA ALA A 169 -4.44 -7.69 3.23
C ALA A 169 -3.82 -6.47 2.55
N GLY A 170 -4.64 -5.71 1.85
CA GLY A 170 -4.26 -4.47 1.17
C GLY A 170 -5.50 -3.71 0.74
N TYR A 171 -5.33 -2.75 -0.14
CA TYR A 171 -6.45 -2.13 -0.86
C TYR A 171 -5.99 -1.71 -2.24
N GLU A 172 -6.89 -1.87 -3.22
CA GLU A 172 -6.60 -1.54 -4.61
C GLU A 172 -7.83 -0.97 -5.31
N HIS A 173 -7.59 -0.36 -6.47
CA HIS A 173 -8.62 0.15 -7.36
C HIS A 173 -8.23 -0.05 -8.82
N GLY A 174 -9.18 0.15 -9.74
CA GLY A 174 -8.92 0.03 -11.19
C GLY A 174 -8.35 -1.34 -11.56
N ASP A 175 -7.38 -1.34 -12.47
CA ASP A 175 -6.77 -2.54 -13.03
C ASP A 175 -6.01 -3.35 -11.96
N ASP A 176 -5.39 -2.68 -10.97
CA ASP A 176 -4.71 -3.36 -9.86
C ASP A 176 -5.66 -4.20 -9.01
N LEU A 177 -6.91 -3.75 -8.84
CA LEU A 177 -7.93 -4.56 -8.18
C LEU A 177 -8.22 -5.84 -8.98
N GLU A 178 -8.31 -5.77 -10.31
CA GLU A 178 -8.53 -6.94 -11.16
C GLU A 178 -7.37 -7.93 -11.05
N HIS A 179 -6.13 -7.46 -11.07
CA HIS A 179 -4.94 -8.30 -10.87
C HIS A 179 -4.91 -8.95 -9.49
N ALA A 180 -5.27 -8.22 -8.43
CA ALA A 180 -5.38 -8.78 -7.08
C ALA A 180 -6.42 -9.90 -7.01
N LEU A 181 -7.62 -9.68 -7.57
CA LEU A 181 -8.69 -10.68 -7.61
C LEU A 181 -8.26 -11.93 -8.41
N ALA A 182 -7.56 -11.76 -9.53
CA ALA A 182 -6.99 -12.87 -10.30
C ALA A 182 -5.94 -13.67 -9.51
N CYS A 183 -5.26 -13.04 -8.54
CA CYS A 183 -4.33 -13.69 -7.60
C CYS A 183 -4.99 -14.29 -6.35
N GLY A 184 -6.33 -14.39 -6.33
CA GLY A 184 -7.09 -15.05 -5.27
C GLY A 184 -7.43 -14.16 -4.07
N PHE A 185 -7.29 -12.85 -4.20
CA PHE A 185 -7.87 -11.93 -3.21
C PHE A 185 -9.39 -11.85 -3.37
N VAL A 186 -10.06 -11.50 -2.30
CA VAL A 186 -11.48 -11.14 -2.29
C VAL A 186 -11.61 -9.67 -1.87
N ALA A 187 -12.52 -8.96 -2.49
CA ALA A 187 -12.87 -7.60 -2.08
C ALA A 187 -13.81 -7.65 -0.88
N LEU A 188 -13.48 -6.94 0.19
CA LEU A 188 -14.27 -6.91 1.43
C LEU A 188 -15.24 -5.74 1.49
N GLY A 189 -14.89 -4.60 0.89
CA GLY A 189 -15.70 -3.40 0.91
C GLY A 189 -14.90 -2.16 0.52
N PRO A 190 -15.59 -1.04 0.24
CA PRO A 190 -14.93 0.17 -0.19
C PRO A 190 -14.23 0.90 0.96
N LEU A 191 -13.17 1.61 0.60
CA LEU A 191 -12.60 2.71 1.35
C LEU A 191 -12.55 3.95 0.44
N ARG A 192 -12.43 5.13 1.05
CA ARG A 192 -12.33 6.38 0.31
C ARG A 192 -11.17 7.21 0.82
N VAL A 193 -10.41 7.79 -0.08
CA VAL A 193 -9.35 8.74 0.26
C VAL A 193 -9.81 10.14 -0.10
N TRP A 194 -9.69 11.03 0.85
CA TRP A 194 -10.04 12.43 0.75
C TRP A 194 -8.80 13.29 0.81
N MET A 195 -8.79 14.39 0.05
CA MET A 195 -7.69 15.35 0.06
C MET A 195 -8.22 16.78 0.19
N ARG A 196 -7.58 17.56 1.04
CA ARG A 196 -7.79 19.01 1.15
C ARG A 196 -7.13 19.72 -0.02
N ARG A 197 -7.90 20.45 -0.80
CA ARG A 197 -7.42 21.31 -1.89
C ARG A 197 -6.96 22.67 -1.40
#